data_beb993ce67bec855a979187477705cd2
#
_entry.id   beb993ce67bec855a979187477705cd2
#
_cell.length_a   1.000
_cell.length_b   1.000
_cell.length_c   1.000
_cell.angle_alpha   90.00
_cell.angle_beta   90.00
_cell.angle_gamma   90.00
#
_symmetry.space_group_name_H-M   'P 1'
#
loop_
_entity.id
_entity.type
_entity.pdbx_description
1 polymer ?
#
loop_
_entity_poly.entity_id
_entity_poly.type
_entity_poly.pdbx_seq_one_letter_code
_entity_poly.pdbx_strand_id
1 'polypeptide(L)'
;LQQVMEARLKLPKPIPVFLKIAPDLTQGDLEDIVEVALAAGVAGIIATNTTLSREGLKSSARDQAGGLSGAPLFERSTRVLAQLSQLTHGLLPLIGVGGVSTAEQAYQKIRAGASAVQLYTAMVYGGLSLVPKIARGLDALLARDGYANVALAVGSGRSDWL
;
A
#
# COMPACT_ATOMS: atom_id res chain seq x y z
N LEU A 1 -6.39 -8.54 -16.66
CA LEU A 1 -5.13 -7.79 -16.76
C LEU A 1 -4.60 -7.78 -18.19
N GLN A 2 -4.54 -8.94 -18.86
CA GLN A 2 -4.01 -9.07 -20.25
C GLN A 2 -4.64 -8.05 -21.21
N GLN A 3 -5.97 -7.95 -21.27
CA GLN A 3 -6.68 -7.01 -22.16
C GLN A 3 -6.27 -5.54 -21.91
N VAL A 4 -6.02 -5.17 -20.65
CA VAL A 4 -5.56 -3.82 -20.29
C VAL A 4 -4.16 -3.59 -20.83
N MET A 5 -3.26 -4.56 -20.69
CA MET A 5 -1.90 -4.46 -21.19
C MET A 5 -1.84 -4.44 -22.72
N GLU A 6 -2.68 -5.21 -23.40
CA GLU A 6 -2.84 -5.15 -24.86
C GLU A 6 -3.35 -3.78 -25.34
N ALA A 7 -4.35 -3.23 -24.63
CA ALA A 7 -4.85 -1.89 -24.93
C ALA A 7 -3.78 -0.81 -24.72
N ARG A 8 -2.98 -0.93 -23.66
CA ARG A 8 -1.84 -0.05 -23.37
C ARG A 8 -0.82 0.00 -24.52
N LEU A 9 -0.53 -1.15 -25.13
CA LEU A 9 0.44 -1.23 -26.25
C LEU A 9 -0.05 -0.50 -27.49
N LYS A 10 -1.34 -0.24 -27.64
CA LYS A 10 -1.94 0.52 -28.76
C LYS A 10 -1.87 2.04 -28.56
N LEU A 11 -1.44 2.51 -27.39
CA LEU A 11 -1.32 3.94 -27.13
C LEU A 11 -0.08 4.51 -27.84
N PRO A 12 -0.15 5.76 -28.33
CA PRO A 12 0.99 6.45 -28.95
C PRO A 12 2.21 6.54 -28.02
N LYS A 13 1.96 6.64 -26.71
CA LYS A 13 2.97 6.59 -25.65
C LYS A 13 2.48 5.64 -24.58
N PRO A 14 3.13 4.49 -24.38
CA PRO A 14 2.76 3.56 -23.31
C PRO A 14 2.88 4.20 -21.93
N ILE A 15 1.78 4.19 -21.16
CA ILE A 15 1.73 4.69 -19.79
C ILE A 15 1.97 3.54 -18.79
N PRO A 16 2.50 3.82 -17.58
CA PRO A 16 2.62 2.80 -16.55
C PRO A 16 1.25 2.34 -16.06
N VAL A 17 1.07 1.04 -15.87
CA VAL A 17 -0.14 0.42 -15.31
C VAL A 17 0.21 -0.15 -13.94
N PHE A 18 -0.55 0.24 -12.92
CA PHE A 18 -0.45 -0.31 -11.56
C PHE A 18 -1.66 -1.17 -11.27
N LEU A 19 -1.42 -2.35 -10.67
CA LEU A 19 -2.47 -3.25 -10.22
C LEU A 19 -2.83 -2.93 -8.77
N LYS A 20 -4.08 -2.52 -8.51
CA LYS A 20 -4.57 -2.31 -7.14
C LYS A 20 -5.37 -3.53 -6.66
N ILE A 21 -4.99 -4.08 -5.51
CA ILE A 21 -5.55 -5.32 -4.97
C ILE A 21 -6.37 -5.11 -3.70
N ALA A 22 -7.24 -6.07 -3.39
CA ALA A 22 -8.00 -6.10 -2.14
C ALA A 22 -7.11 -6.50 -0.94
N PRO A 23 -7.49 -6.15 0.30
CA PRO A 23 -6.79 -6.61 1.49
C PRO A 23 -7.29 -7.96 2.03
N ASP A 24 -8.39 -8.47 1.49
CA ASP A 24 -9.10 -9.67 1.99
C ASP A 24 -8.73 -10.89 1.13
N LEU A 25 -7.44 -11.09 0.89
CA LEU A 25 -6.87 -12.14 0.05
C LEU A 25 -6.15 -13.17 0.91
N THR A 26 -6.15 -14.42 0.45
CA THR A 26 -5.35 -15.49 1.03
C THR A 26 -3.90 -15.40 0.58
N GLN A 27 -3.00 -16.14 1.22
CA GLN A 27 -1.60 -16.24 0.81
C GLN A 27 -1.47 -16.75 -0.64
N GLY A 28 -2.24 -17.79 -1.02
CA GLY A 28 -2.25 -18.32 -2.39
C GLY A 28 -2.71 -17.29 -3.43
N ASP A 29 -3.76 -16.49 -3.11
CA ASP A 29 -4.18 -15.41 -3.99
C ASP A 29 -3.07 -14.37 -4.21
N LEU A 30 -2.27 -14.06 -3.18
CA LEU A 30 -1.16 -13.12 -3.30
C LEU A 30 -0.03 -13.68 -4.16
N GLU A 31 0.27 -14.97 -4.06
CA GLU A 31 1.26 -15.67 -4.88
C GLU A 31 0.86 -15.63 -6.36
N ASP A 32 -0.40 -16.00 -6.67
CA ASP A 32 -0.95 -15.95 -8.03
C ASP A 32 -0.94 -14.51 -8.60
N ILE A 33 -1.31 -13.53 -7.79
CA ILE A 33 -1.31 -12.12 -8.20
C ILE A 33 0.11 -11.65 -8.53
N VAL A 34 1.11 -12.00 -7.74
CA VAL A 34 2.51 -11.62 -7.99
C VAL A 34 3.02 -12.26 -9.27
N GLU A 35 2.76 -13.57 -9.49
CA GLU A 35 3.14 -14.27 -10.72
C GLU A 35 2.54 -13.59 -11.94
N VAL A 36 1.22 -13.38 -11.93
CA VAL A 36 0.50 -12.73 -13.06
C VAL A 36 0.95 -11.27 -13.27
N ALA A 37 1.22 -10.53 -12.20
CA ALA A 37 1.67 -9.14 -12.28
C ALA A 37 3.07 -9.03 -12.92
N LEU A 38 4.00 -9.92 -12.53
CA LEU A 38 5.34 -10.01 -13.09
C LEU A 38 5.27 -10.42 -14.57
N ALA A 39 4.52 -11.48 -14.90
CA ALA A 39 4.37 -11.96 -16.28
C ALA A 39 3.73 -10.91 -17.20
N ALA A 40 2.76 -10.14 -16.71
CA ALA A 40 2.11 -9.07 -17.47
C ALA A 40 2.95 -7.79 -17.61
N GLY A 41 4.02 -7.62 -16.84
CA GLY A 41 4.88 -6.44 -16.89
C GLY A 41 4.19 -5.16 -16.40
N VAL A 42 3.40 -5.24 -15.32
CA VAL A 42 2.84 -4.04 -14.66
C VAL A 42 3.94 -3.20 -14.05
N ALA A 43 3.70 -1.89 -13.90
CA ALA A 43 4.67 -0.96 -13.33
C ALA A 43 4.79 -1.08 -11.80
N GLY A 44 3.85 -1.74 -11.13
CA GLY A 44 3.85 -1.96 -9.69
C GLY A 44 2.49 -2.39 -9.17
N ILE A 45 2.42 -2.67 -7.86
CA ILE A 45 1.19 -3.07 -7.18
C ILE A 45 0.83 -2.04 -6.11
N ILE A 46 -0.46 -1.71 -6.02
CA ILE A 46 -1.02 -0.83 -4.97
C ILE A 46 -1.72 -1.71 -3.92
N ALA A 47 -1.19 -1.72 -2.73
CA ALA A 47 -1.71 -2.49 -1.60
C ALA A 47 -2.17 -1.53 -0.48
N THR A 48 -3.49 -1.36 -0.22
CA THR A 48 -4.60 -2.14 -0.75
C THR A 48 -5.81 -1.26 -1.10
N ASN A 49 -6.88 -1.88 -1.63
CA ASN A 49 -8.22 -1.31 -1.64
C ASN A 49 -8.83 -1.35 -0.22
N THR A 50 -10.11 -0.99 -0.07
CA THR A 50 -10.90 -1.09 1.17
C THR A 50 -11.20 -2.56 1.51
N THR A 51 -11.49 -2.84 2.82
CA THR A 51 -11.81 -4.19 3.30
C THR A 51 -13.32 -4.41 3.46
N LEU A 52 -13.76 -5.65 3.29
CA LEU A 52 -15.10 -6.10 3.64
C LEU A 52 -15.21 -6.50 5.12
N SER A 53 -14.10 -6.68 5.84
CA SER A 53 -14.10 -6.98 7.27
C SER A 53 -14.70 -5.84 8.08
N ARG A 54 -15.47 -6.20 9.08
CA ARG A 54 -16.08 -5.29 10.06
C ARG A 54 -15.57 -5.54 11.48
N GLU A 55 -14.53 -6.34 11.59
CA GLU A 55 -13.92 -6.71 12.86
C GLU A 55 -13.45 -5.47 13.64
N GLY A 56 -13.71 -5.47 14.94
CA GLY A 56 -13.33 -4.38 15.85
C GLY A 56 -14.21 -3.12 15.77
N LEU A 57 -15.16 -3.03 14.83
CA LEU A 57 -16.07 -1.88 14.74
C LEU A 57 -17.13 -1.87 15.85
N LYS A 58 -17.25 -0.72 16.53
CA LYS A 58 -18.24 -0.48 17.60
C LYS A 58 -19.43 0.38 17.15
N SER A 59 -19.38 0.93 15.93
CA SER A 59 -20.43 1.78 15.38
C SER A 59 -21.72 1.00 15.11
N SER A 60 -22.89 1.61 15.34
CA SER A 60 -24.18 1.06 14.91
C SER A 60 -24.31 0.97 13.38
N ALA A 61 -23.51 1.71 12.64
CA ALA A 61 -23.45 1.67 11.17
C ALA A 61 -22.48 0.60 10.63
N ARG A 62 -21.93 -0.29 11.47
CA ARG A 62 -20.94 -1.31 11.05
C ARG A 62 -21.44 -2.23 9.94
N ASP A 63 -22.74 -2.47 9.87
CA ASP A 63 -23.34 -3.40 8.91
C ASP A 63 -23.70 -2.74 7.55
N GLN A 64 -23.33 -1.45 7.36
CA GLN A 64 -23.52 -0.79 6.07
C GLN A 64 -22.72 -1.45 4.96
N ALA A 65 -23.34 -1.56 3.77
CA ALA A 65 -22.71 -2.08 2.58
C ALA A 65 -21.54 -1.18 2.12
N GLY A 66 -20.55 -1.79 1.45
CA GLY A 66 -19.38 -1.09 0.91
C GLY A 66 -18.08 -1.51 1.59
N GLY A 67 -16.98 -0.92 1.15
CA GLY A 67 -15.65 -1.18 1.70
C GLY A 67 -15.31 -0.25 2.87
N LEU A 68 -14.73 -0.80 3.93
CA LEU A 68 -14.24 -0.05 5.08
C LEU A 68 -12.85 0.51 4.78
N SER A 69 -12.67 1.83 5.00
CA SER A 69 -11.39 2.55 4.89
C SER A 69 -10.97 3.17 6.23
N GLY A 70 -9.86 3.89 6.24
CA GLY A 70 -9.37 4.61 7.42
C GLY A 70 -8.60 3.75 8.40
N ALA A 71 -8.49 4.20 9.65
CA ALA A 71 -7.63 3.60 10.68
C ALA A 71 -7.79 2.07 10.86
N PRO A 72 -9.00 1.48 10.82
CA PRO A 72 -9.17 0.03 10.98
C PRO A 72 -8.47 -0.81 9.90
N LEU A 73 -8.21 -0.22 8.73
CA LEU A 73 -7.56 -0.92 7.62
C LEU A 73 -6.02 -0.99 7.77
N PHE A 74 -5.42 -0.22 8.67
CA PHE A 74 -3.98 -0.01 8.70
C PHE A 74 -3.18 -1.31 8.85
N GLU A 75 -3.46 -2.11 9.87
CA GLU A 75 -2.73 -3.34 10.16
C GLU A 75 -2.87 -4.36 9.04
N ARG A 76 -4.12 -4.64 8.62
CA ARG A 76 -4.41 -5.59 7.54
C ARG A 76 -3.68 -5.21 6.25
N SER A 77 -3.80 -3.97 5.81
CA SER A 77 -3.16 -3.50 4.58
C SER A 77 -1.63 -3.46 4.67
N THR A 78 -1.06 -3.31 5.87
CA THR A 78 0.39 -3.34 6.08
C THR A 78 0.93 -4.77 6.05
N ARG A 79 0.20 -5.75 6.59
CA ARG A 79 0.55 -7.18 6.49
C ARG A 79 0.53 -7.65 5.03
N VAL A 80 -0.53 -7.34 4.28
CA VAL A 80 -0.60 -7.67 2.85
C VAL A 80 0.55 -7.03 2.08
N LEU A 81 0.89 -5.78 2.38
CA LEU A 81 2.04 -5.09 1.77
C LEU A 81 3.36 -5.80 2.08
N ALA A 82 3.59 -6.24 3.32
CA ALA A 82 4.80 -6.96 3.71
C ALA A 82 4.90 -8.32 3.01
N GLN A 83 3.80 -9.07 2.92
CA GLN A 83 3.72 -10.33 2.18
C GLN A 83 4.05 -10.13 0.70
N LEU A 84 3.45 -9.13 0.04
CA LEU A 84 3.78 -8.77 -1.34
C LEU A 84 5.26 -8.39 -1.50
N SER A 85 5.79 -7.60 -0.56
CA SER A 85 7.20 -7.21 -0.57
C SER A 85 8.14 -8.42 -0.46
N GLN A 86 7.73 -9.45 0.28
CA GLN A 86 8.46 -10.72 0.35
C GLN A 86 8.36 -11.49 -0.97
N LEU A 87 7.15 -11.64 -1.51
CA LEU A 87 6.90 -12.42 -2.73
C LEU A 87 7.51 -11.78 -3.98
N THR A 88 7.50 -10.46 -4.07
CA THR A 88 8.05 -9.76 -5.24
C THR A 88 9.57 -9.67 -5.23
N HIS A 89 10.25 -9.93 -4.11
CA HIS A 89 11.71 -9.82 -3.95
C HIS A 89 12.29 -8.47 -4.45
N GLY A 90 11.49 -7.39 -4.39
CA GLY A 90 11.88 -6.06 -4.87
C GLY A 90 11.82 -5.87 -6.39
N LEU A 91 11.32 -6.86 -7.15
CA LEU A 91 11.19 -6.79 -8.61
C LEU A 91 10.06 -5.85 -9.07
N LEU A 92 9.08 -5.58 -8.21
CA LEU A 92 7.99 -4.65 -8.48
C LEU A 92 7.92 -3.56 -7.39
N PRO A 93 7.84 -2.28 -7.77
CA PRO A 93 7.51 -1.22 -6.84
C PRO A 93 6.15 -1.45 -6.19
N LEU A 94 6.08 -1.26 -4.87
CA LEU A 94 4.84 -1.36 -4.12
C LEU A 94 4.41 0.02 -3.62
N ILE A 95 3.12 0.31 -3.72
CA ILE A 95 2.52 1.52 -3.16
C ILE A 95 1.64 1.12 -1.99
N GLY A 96 2.02 1.56 -0.78
CA GLY A 96 1.26 1.27 0.44
C GLY A 96 0.09 2.21 0.60
N VAL A 97 -1.12 1.67 0.78
CA VAL A 97 -2.32 2.46 1.08
C VAL A 97 -3.22 1.74 2.07
N GLY A 98 -3.91 2.51 2.91
CA GLY A 98 -4.85 2.03 3.92
C GLY A 98 -4.45 2.43 5.34
N GLY A 99 -5.28 3.26 5.95
CA GLY A 99 -5.19 3.65 7.36
C GLY A 99 -4.08 4.62 7.73
N VAL A 100 -3.35 5.17 6.77
CA VAL A 100 -2.25 6.10 7.04
C VAL A 100 -2.81 7.47 7.43
N SER A 101 -2.42 7.96 8.61
CA SER A 101 -2.81 9.27 9.15
C SER A 101 -1.67 9.99 9.87
N THR A 102 -0.53 9.34 10.08
CA THR A 102 0.65 9.92 10.75
C THR A 102 1.93 9.60 9.98
N ALA A 103 3.01 10.31 10.32
CA ALA A 103 4.34 10.05 9.76
C ALA A 103 4.86 8.66 10.15
N GLU A 104 4.61 8.23 11.38
CA GLU A 104 4.99 6.90 11.88
C GLU A 104 4.32 5.79 11.07
N GLN A 105 3.02 5.95 10.77
CA GLN A 105 2.29 4.99 9.94
C GLN A 105 2.79 4.97 8.49
N ALA A 106 3.11 6.15 7.92
CA ALA A 106 3.74 6.21 6.60
C ALA A 106 5.12 5.51 6.62
N TYR A 107 5.91 5.75 7.66
CA TYR A 107 7.21 5.12 7.85
C TYR A 107 7.11 3.60 7.99
N GLN A 108 6.12 3.11 8.75
CA GLN A 108 5.85 1.67 8.86
C GLN A 108 5.50 1.05 7.50
N LYS A 109 4.70 1.73 6.67
CA LYS A 109 4.44 1.28 5.29
C LYS A 109 5.71 1.18 4.45
N ILE A 110 6.58 2.20 4.51
CA ILE A 110 7.88 2.17 3.81
C ILE A 110 8.71 0.98 4.32
N ARG A 111 8.86 0.83 5.62
CA ARG A 111 9.63 -0.28 6.21
C ARG A 111 9.02 -1.65 5.92
N ALA A 112 7.71 -1.75 5.75
CA ALA A 112 7.04 -2.98 5.32
C ALA A 112 7.29 -3.33 3.83
N GLY A 113 7.79 -2.38 3.02
CA GLY A 113 8.16 -2.60 1.63
C GLY A 113 7.57 -1.64 0.61
N ALA A 114 6.85 -0.59 1.03
CA ALA A 114 6.33 0.41 0.11
C ALA A 114 7.43 1.34 -0.40
N SER A 115 7.47 1.56 -1.71
CA SER A 115 8.30 2.61 -2.35
C SER A 115 7.63 3.98 -2.27
N ALA A 116 6.31 4.02 -2.14
CA ALA A 116 5.50 5.23 -1.98
C ALA A 116 4.27 4.93 -1.12
N VAL A 117 3.66 5.97 -0.55
CA VAL A 117 2.47 5.87 0.30
C VAL A 117 1.35 6.73 -0.27
N GLN A 118 0.13 6.19 -0.27
CA GLN A 118 -1.10 6.91 -0.58
C GLN A 118 -1.97 7.02 0.67
N LEU A 119 -2.68 8.13 0.81
CA LEU A 119 -3.69 8.34 1.85
C LEU A 119 -4.92 9.05 1.29
N TYR A 120 -6.09 8.78 1.86
CA TYR A 120 -7.34 9.43 1.47
C TYR A 120 -8.17 9.80 2.70
N THR A 121 -8.72 8.83 3.43
CA THR A 121 -9.66 9.04 4.53
C THR A 121 -9.11 9.98 5.62
N ALA A 122 -7.83 9.89 5.94
CA ALA A 122 -7.21 10.77 6.91
C ALA A 122 -7.22 12.25 6.50
N MET A 123 -7.19 12.55 5.19
CA MET A 123 -7.28 13.94 4.69
C MET A 123 -8.67 14.54 4.87
N VAL A 124 -9.72 13.71 4.89
CA VAL A 124 -11.09 14.18 5.17
C VAL A 124 -11.18 14.78 6.57
N TYR A 125 -10.46 14.20 7.53
CA TYR A 125 -10.44 14.67 8.93
C TYR A 125 -9.32 15.68 9.21
N GLY A 126 -8.13 15.48 8.65
CA GLY A 126 -6.94 16.27 8.92
C GLY A 126 -6.67 17.41 7.94
N GLY A 127 -7.45 17.49 6.85
CA GLY A 127 -7.26 18.47 5.79
C GLY A 127 -6.00 18.24 4.95
N LEU A 128 -5.79 19.09 3.94
CA LEU A 128 -4.66 18.99 3.01
C LEU A 128 -3.29 19.22 3.67
N SER A 129 -3.24 19.94 4.79
CA SER A 129 -2.01 20.17 5.57
C SER A 129 -1.42 18.89 6.17
N LEU A 130 -2.20 17.80 6.23
CA LEU A 130 -1.74 16.49 6.69
C LEU A 130 -0.60 15.95 5.82
N VAL A 131 -0.66 16.12 4.50
CA VAL A 131 0.36 15.61 3.57
C VAL A 131 1.75 16.17 3.86
N PRO A 132 1.97 17.50 3.86
CA PRO A 132 3.29 18.06 4.20
C PRO A 132 3.70 17.79 5.66
N LYS A 133 2.75 17.62 6.60
CA LYS A 133 3.06 17.21 7.97
C LYS A 133 3.63 15.80 8.02
N ILE A 134 3.02 14.85 7.32
CA ILE A 134 3.50 13.47 7.21
C ILE A 134 4.88 13.45 6.54
N ALA A 135 5.07 14.19 5.44
CA ALA A 135 6.33 14.20 4.72
C ALA A 135 7.50 14.71 5.60
N ARG A 136 7.30 15.82 6.35
CA ARG A 136 8.31 16.32 7.30
C ARG A 136 8.59 15.34 8.45
N GLY A 137 7.54 14.71 8.99
CA GLY A 137 7.71 13.70 10.03
C GLY A 137 8.43 12.45 9.53
N LEU A 138 8.15 12.02 8.29
CA LEU A 138 8.85 10.91 7.65
C LEU A 138 10.36 11.21 7.49
N ASP A 139 10.70 12.43 7.03
CA ASP A 139 12.10 12.86 6.92
C ASP A 139 12.83 12.82 8.29
N ALA A 140 12.19 13.30 9.35
CA ALA A 140 12.74 13.23 10.71
C ALA A 140 12.93 11.78 11.20
N LEU A 141 12.01 10.86 10.87
CA LEU A 141 12.13 9.45 11.23
C LEU A 141 13.25 8.74 10.46
N LEU A 142 13.42 9.06 9.19
CA LEU A 142 14.54 8.55 8.38
C LEU A 142 15.87 9.01 8.96
N ALA A 143 16.01 10.31 9.28
CA ALA A 143 17.22 10.86 9.88
C ALA A 143 17.52 10.23 11.26
N ARG A 144 16.50 10.05 12.11
CA ARG A 144 16.62 9.38 13.41
C ARG A 144 17.23 7.98 13.29
N ASP A 145 16.78 7.22 12.29
CA ASP A 145 17.18 5.82 12.10
C ASP A 145 18.40 5.68 11.15
N GLY A 146 19.03 6.79 10.75
CA GLY A 146 20.26 6.83 9.97
C GLY A 146 20.10 6.55 8.47
N TYR A 147 18.89 6.62 7.93
CA TYR A 147 18.66 6.47 6.49
C TYR A 147 18.90 7.79 5.75
N ALA A 148 19.79 7.77 4.77
CA ALA A 148 20.08 8.95 3.93
C ALA A 148 18.92 9.34 2.99
N ASN A 149 18.04 8.39 2.67
CA ASN A 149 16.84 8.62 1.86
C ASN A 149 15.82 7.49 2.07
N VAL A 150 14.59 7.71 1.60
CA VAL A 150 13.48 6.77 1.78
C VAL A 150 13.74 5.40 1.13
N ALA A 151 14.46 5.35 0.01
CA ALA A 151 14.70 4.08 -0.70
C ALA A 151 15.50 3.08 0.16
N LEU A 152 16.40 3.56 1.02
CA LEU A 152 17.18 2.72 1.92
C LEU A 152 16.34 2.13 3.07
N ALA A 153 15.23 2.74 3.41
CA ALA A 153 14.31 2.27 4.44
C ALA A 153 13.28 1.25 3.91
N VAL A 154 13.13 1.13 2.58
CA VAL A 154 12.13 0.22 1.97
C VAL A 154 12.41 -1.22 2.38
N GLY A 155 11.45 -1.84 3.03
CA GLY A 155 11.50 -3.26 3.45
C GLY A 155 12.37 -3.54 4.68
N SER A 156 12.98 -2.54 5.32
CA SER A 156 13.89 -2.72 6.46
C SER A 156 13.21 -3.27 7.73
N GLY A 157 11.90 -3.17 7.84
CA GLY A 157 11.09 -3.71 8.94
C GLY A 157 9.98 -4.66 8.46
N ARG A 158 10.19 -5.33 7.34
CA ARG A 158 9.20 -6.27 6.77
C ARG A 158 8.86 -7.39 7.74
N SER A 159 9.85 -7.93 8.44
CA SER A 159 9.69 -9.03 9.40
C SER A 159 8.74 -8.71 10.55
N ASP A 160 8.54 -7.44 10.86
CA ASP A 160 7.64 -7.01 11.94
C ASP A 160 6.15 -7.26 11.59
N TRP A 161 5.87 -7.59 10.33
CA TRP A 161 4.51 -7.72 9.75
C TRP A 161 4.19 -9.10 9.15
N LEU A 162 5.14 -10.04 9.14
CA LEU A 162 5.00 -11.41 8.59
C LEU A 162 4.59 -12.43 9.65
#